data_c17b39968bb2ba28aab56a952ad90c13
#
_entry.id   c17b39968bb2ba28aab56a952ad90c13
#
_cell.length_a   1.000
_cell.length_b   1.000
_cell.length_c   1.000
_cell.angle_alpha   90.00
_cell.angle_beta   90.00
_cell.angle_gamma   90.00
#
_symmetry.space_group_name_H-M   'P 1'
#
loop_
_entity.id
_entity.type
_entity.pdbx_description
1 polymer ?
#
loop_
_entity_poly.entity_id
_entity_poly.type
_entity_poly.pdbx_seq_one_letter_code
_entity_poly.pdbx_strand_id
1 'polypeptide(L)'
;SWMGSSVRIARLDDQKGERFMPLKVYLSGEIHTDWREQIIAGADDLDVSFHIPVTDHAASDDCGVAILGNEPDKYWHDHKGAMVNAIRTRKEIGDADIVVVRFGDKYKQWNAAFDAGYASALGKSLIILHGPDHAHALKEVDAAALAVTQVPKQVVEILRYVLTGKLPA
;
A
#
# COMPACT_ATOMS: atom_id res chain seq x y z
N SER A 1 -16.07 -4.52 -15.88
CA SER A 1 -15.13 -5.61 -16.16
C SER A 1 -14.00 -5.54 -15.14
N TRP A 2 -13.90 -6.52 -14.30
CA TRP A 2 -12.81 -6.73 -13.37
C TRP A 2 -11.54 -7.03 -14.15
N MET A 3 -10.62 -6.10 -14.23
CA MET A 3 -9.25 -6.44 -14.62
C MET A 3 -8.51 -6.82 -13.36
N GLY A 4 -8.24 -8.10 -13.28
CA GLY A 4 -7.61 -8.76 -12.17
C GLY A 4 -6.22 -8.20 -11.87
N SER A 5 -5.93 -8.16 -10.59
CA SER A 5 -4.57 -8.08 -10.09
C SER A 5 -3.72 -9.10 -10.83
N SER A 6 -2.74 -8.61 -11.57
CA SER A 6 -1.80 -9.44 -12.31
C SER A 6 -1.00 -10.27 -11.32
N VAL A 7 -1.43 -11.49 -11.06
CA VAL A 7 -0.61 -12.47 -10.36
C VAL A 7 0.52 -12.83 -11.30
N ARG A 8 1.69 -12.20 -11.14
CA ARG A 8 2.90 -12.68 -11.81
C ARG A 8 3.28 -14.02 -11.18
N ILE A 9 3.25 -15.05 -12.01
CA ILE A 9 3.73 -16.39 -11.64
C ILE A 9 5.21 -16.28 -11.31
N ALA A 10 5.61 -16.79 -10.15
CA ALA A 10 7.00 -16.86 -9.75
C ALA A 10 7.83 -17.58 -10.83
N ARG A 11 8.95 -16.98 -11.26
CA ARG A 11 9.91 -17.65 -12.13
C ARG A 11 10.64 -18.73 -11.32
N LEU A 12 10.73 -19.90 -11.89
CA LEU A 12 11.66 -20.93 -11.41
C LEU A 12 13.03 -20.62 -12.00
N ASP A 13 14.02 -20.49 -11.15
CA ASP A 13 15.40 -20.57 -11.63
C ASP A 13 15.74 -22.04 -11.86
N ASP A 14 15.84 -22.42 -13.14
CA ASP A 14 16.04 -23.80 -13.58
C ASP A 14 17.36 -24.44 -13.07
N GLN A 15 18.21 -23.65 -12.43
CA GLN A 15 19.53 -24.15 -12.00
C GLN A 15 19.59 -24.63 -10.54
N LYS A 16 18.61 -24.29 -9.67
CA LYS A 16 18.68 -24.66 -8.25
C LYS A 16 17.37 -25.14 -7.62
N GLY A 17 16.27 -25.21 -8.33
CA GLY A 17 14.98 -25.63 -7.77
C GLY A 17 14.42 -24.67 -6.69
N GLU A 18 15.02 -23.52 -6.49
CA GLU A 18 14.54 -22.49 -5.58
C GLU A 18 13.49 -21.63 -6.27
N ARG A 19 12.32 -21.57 -5.65
CA ARG A 19 11.22 -20.73 -6.10
C ARG A 19 11.47 -19.32 -5.63
N PHE A 20 11.93 -18.41 -6.50
CA PHE A 20 12.00 -16.99 -6.18
C PHE A 20 10.59 -16.40 -6.11
N MET A 21 10.21 -15.93 -4.91
CA MET A 21 8.98 -15.17 -4.70
C MET A 21 9.25 -13.70 -5.05
N PRO A 22 8.34 -13.01 -5.78
CA PRO A 22 8.48 -11.58 -6.03
C PRO A 22 8.44 -10.79 -4.71
N LEU A 23 9.11 -9.64 -4.69
CA LEU A 23 9.01 -8.70 -3.57
C LEU A 23 7.56 -8.23 -3.44
N LYS A 24 6.96 -8.40 -2.26
CA LYS A 24 5.59 -7.98 -2.00
C LYS A 24 5.55 -6.56 -1.46
N VAL A 25 4.88 -5.68 -2.16
CA VAL A 25 4.73 -4.26 -1.79
C VAL A 25 3.25 -3.91 -1.66
N TYR A 26 2.86 -3.44 -0.49
CA TYR A 26 1.51 -2.93 -0.24
C TYR A 26 1.49 -1.40 -0.36
N LEU A 27 0.62 -0.87 -1.22
CA LEU A 27 0.46 0.56 -1.46
C LEU A 27 -0.77 1.09 -0.74
N SER A 28 -0.58 1.54 0.49
CA SER A 28 -1.62 2.08 1.37
C SER A 28 -1.76 3.59 1.25
N GLY A 29 -2.87 4.13 1.71
CA GLY A 29 -3.07 5.56 1.84
C GLY A 29 -4.14 6.11 0.91
N GLU A 30 -3.99 7.37 0.50
CA GLU A 30 -5.02 8.10 -0.23
C GLU A 30 -5.44 7.39 -1.53
N ILE A 31 -6.71 7.52 -1.89
CA ILE A 31 -7.34 6.79 -3.00
C ILE A 31 -7.86 7.69 -4.13
N HIS A 32 -7.50 8.97 -4.13
CA HIS A 32 -8.08 9.98 -5.03
C HIS A 32 -7.22 10.36 -6.22
N THR A 33 -5.92 9.99 -6.23
CA THR A 33 -4.99 10.29 -7.31
C THR A 33 -4.35 9.01 -7.87
N ASP A 34 -3.61 9.12 -8.96
CA ASP A 34 -3.03 8.02 -9.72
C ASP A 34 -1.63 7.60 -9.25
N TRP A 35 -1.24 7.95 -8.05
CA TRP A 35 0.10 7.68 -7.54
C TRP A 35 0.47 6.18 -7.51
N ARG A 36 -0.53 5.32 -7.29
CA ARG A 36 -0.32 3.86 -7.32
C ARG A 36 0.00 3.39 -8.74
N GLU A 37 -0.77 3.86 -9.69
CA GLU A 37 -0.59 3.56 -11.11
C GLU A 37 0.78 4.02 -11.61
N GLN A 38 1.25 5.18 -11.15
CA GLN A 38 2.59 5.69 -11.46
C GLN A 38 3.70 4.78 -10.91
N ILE A 39 3.57 4.30 -9.67
CA ILE A 39 4.54 3.37 -9.09
C ILE A 39 4.51 2.02 -9.83
N ILE A 40 3.34 1.47 -10.05
CA ILE A 40 3.18 0.17 -10.72
C ILE A 40 3.74 0.22 -12.15
N ALA A 41 3.43 1.27 -12.90
CA ALA A 41 3.95 1.46 -14.25
C ALA A 41 5.47 1.69 -14.27
N GLY A 42 5.99 2.48 -13.34
CA GLY A 42 7.44 2.74 -13.24
C GLY A 42 8.27 1.52 -12.82
N ALA A 43 7.65 0.54 -12.19
CA ALA A 43 8.29 -0.68 -11.70
C ALA A 43 7.89 -1.94 -12.51
N ASP A 44 7.38 -1.79 -13.73
CA ASP A 44 6.87 -2.88 -14.56
C ASP A 44 7.93 -3.90 -14.98
N ASP A 45 9.20 -3.48 -15.02
CA ASP A 45 10.37 -4.31 -15.32
C ASP A 45 10.98 -4.99 -14.08
N LEU A 46 10.46 -4.69 -12.88
CA LEU A 46 10.94 -5.25 -11.62
C LEU A 46 10.11 -6.46 -11.18
N ASP A 47 10.74 -7.39 -10.48
CA ASP A 47 10.06 -8.55 -9.90
C ASP A 47 9.36 -8.18 -8.58
N VAL A 48 8.28 -7.41 -8.69
CA VAL A 48 7.47 -6.89 -7.59
C VAL A 48 6.03 -7.31 -7.77
N SER A 49 5.41 -7.78 -6.70
CA SER A 49 3.97 -7.99 -6.60
C SER A 49 3.34 -6.85 -5.80
N PHE A 50 2.55 -6.02 -6.46
CA PHE A 50 1.85 -4.91 -5.81
C PHE A 50 0.48 -5.33 -5.32
N HIS A 51 0.18 -4.96 -4.07
CA HIS A 51 -1.12 -5.12 -3.44
C HIS A 51 -1.66 -3.74 -3.05
N ILE A 52 -2.94 -3.54 -3.26
CA ILE A 52 -3.60 -2.26 -3.06
C ILE A 52 -4.90 -2.42 -2.27
N PRO A 53 -5.38 -1.40 -1.56
CA PRO A 53 -6.72 -1.41 -0.96
C PRO A 53 -7.80 -1.38 -2.04
N VAL A 54 -9.05 -1.56 -1.64
CA VAL A 54 -10.20 -1.26 -2.50
C VAL A 54 -10.26 0.25 -2.69
N THR A 55 -10.06 0.71 -3.93
CA THR A 55 -9.99 2.15 -4.26
C THR A 55 -11.32 2.75 -4.70
N ASP A 56 -12.32 1.92 -5.00
CA ASP A 56 -13.70 2.36 -5.19
C ASP A 56 -14.29 2.72 -3.82
N HIS A 57 -14.58 4.01 -3.61
CA HIS A 57 -15.02 4.53 -2.32
C HIS A 57 -16.35 3.92 -1.87
N ALA A 58 -17.33 3.82 -2.76
CA ALA A 58 -18.64 3.25 -2.44
C ALA A 58 -18.52 1.76 -2.12
N ALA A 59 -17.79 0.99 -2.91
CA ALA A 59 -17.56 -0.44 -2.66
C ALA A 59 -16.82 -0.68 -1.34
N SER A 60 -15.89 0.20 -0.99
CA SER A 60 -15.17 0.14 0.28
C SER A 60 -16.09 0.41 1.48
N ASP A 61 -16.94 1.44 1.39
CA ASP A 61 -17.85 1.81 2.47
C ASP A 61 -18.98 0.77 2.64
N ASP A 62 -19.47 0.19 1.55
CA ASP A 62 -20.63 -0.70 1.55
C ASP A 62 -20.27 -2.18 1.78
N CYS A 63 -19.01 -2.55 1.78
CA CYS A 63 -18.60 -3.96 1.89
C CYS A 63 -19.12 -4.65 3.16
N GLY A 64 -19.21 -3.94 4.27
CA GLY A 64 -19.70 -4.48 5.54
C GLY A 64 -21.17 -4.86 5.48
N VAL A 65 -22.03 -3.97 4.99
CA VAL A 65 -23.46 -4.25 4.87
C VAL A 65 -23.77 -5.24 3.75
N ALA A 66 -23.00 -5.24 2.67
CA ALA A 66 -23.14 -6.22 1.60
C ALA A 66 -22.88 -7.66 2.07
N ILE A 67 -21.95 -7.84 3.02
CA ILE A 67 -21.55 -9.15 3.54
C ILE A 67 -22.35 -9.52 4.80
N LEU A 68 -22.51 -8.57 5.73
CA LEU A 68 -23.03 -8.82 7.08
C LEU A 68 -24.50 -8.45 7.26
N GLY A 69 -25.13 -7.92 6.21
CA GLY A 69 -26.53 -7.50 6.24
C GLY A 69 -26.72 -6.00 6.45
N ASN A 70 -27.90 -5.54 6.04
CA ASN A 70 -28.26 -4.12 6.07
C ASN A 70 -28.18 -3.51 7.47
N GLU A 71 -27.81 -2.23 7.52
CA GLU A 71 -27.69 -1.47 8.75
C GLU A 71 -28.21 -0.04 8.51
N PRO A 72 -29.33 0.36 9.12
CA PRO A 72 -29.90 1.70 8.93
C PRO A 72 -29.15 2.79 9.68
N ASP A 73 -28.46 2.46 10.76
CA ASP A 73 -27.66 3.42 11.53
C ASP A 73 -26.32 3.66 10.83
N LYS A 74 -26.04 4.94 10.53
CA LYS A 74 -24.83 5.29 9.77
C LYS A 74 -23.53 4.93 10.50
N TYR A 75 -23.49 5.08 11.81
CA TYR A 75 -22.31 4.72 12.59
C TYR A 75 -22.00 3.22 12.47
N TRP A 76 -23.02 2.38 12.61
CA TRP A 76 -22.83 0.94 12.50
C TRP A 76 -22.61 0.46 11.07
N HIS A 77 -23.19 1.16 10.09
CA HIS A 77 -22.88 0.93 8.67
C HIS A 77 -21.39 1.12 8.39
N ASP A 78 -20.87 2.28 8.77
CA ASP A 78 -19.46 2.60 8.58
C ASP A 78 -18.55 1.66 9.39
N HIS A 79 -18.97 1.29 10.60
CA HIS A 79 -18.23 0.37 11.46
C HIS A 79 -18.13 -1.05 10.87
N LYS A 80 -19.22 -1.58 10.31
CA LYS A 80 -19.20 -2.87 9.60
C LYS A 80 -18.22 -2.86 8.44
N GLY A 81 -18.23 -1.82 7.63
CA GLY A 81 -17.29 -1.65 6.51
C GLY A 81 -15.84 -1.55 6.99
N ALA A 82 -15.60 -0.72 8.01
CA ALA A 82 -14.28 -0.55 8.59
C ALA A 82 -13.71 -1.86 9.16
N MET A 83 -14.52 -2.67 9.82
CA MET A 83 -14.08 -3.97 10.38
C MET A 83 -13.66 -4.95 9.28
N VAL A 84 -14.47 -5.09 8.24
CA VAL A 84 -14.15 -5.99 7.11
C VAL A 84 -12.90 -5.51 6.37
N ASN A 85 -12.80 -4.21 6.09
CA ASN A 85 -11.61 -3.61 5.48
C ASN A 85 -10.37 -3.77 6.37
N ALA A 86 -10.52 -3.69 7.70
CA ALA A 86 -9.41 -3.89 8.62
C ALA A 86 -8.82 -5.30 8.53
N ILE A 87 -9.66 -6.33 8.37
CA ILE A 87 -9.18 -7.71 8.16
C ILE A 87 -8.30 -7.78 6.91
N ARG A 88 -8.79 -7.22 5.79
CA ARG A 88 -8.06 -7.19 4.53
C ARG A 88 -6.76 -6.40 4.64
N THR A 89 -6.81 -5.20 5.19
CA THR A 89 -5.64 -4.32 5.35
C THR A 89 -4.56 -4.96 6.22
N ARG A 90 -4.95 -5.53 7.37
CA ARG A 90 -4.01 -6.22 8.26
C ARG A 90 -3.35 -7.43 7.61
N LYS A 91 -4.11 -8.18 6.82
CA LYS A 91 -3.55 -9.29 6.04
C LYS A 91 -2.53 -8.80 5.02
N GLU A 92 -2.88 -7.79 4.23
CA GLU A 92 -2.00 -7.24 3.19
C GLU A 92 -0.70 -6.65 3.80
N ILE A 93 -0.80 -5.92 4.91
CA ILE A 93 0.37 -5.40 5.62
C ILE A 93 1.20 -6.56 6.19
N GLY A 94 0.56 -7.56 6.78
CA GLY A 94 1.24 -8.71 7.36
C GLY A 94 2.02 -9.53 6.32
N ASP A 95 1.51 -9.66 5.11
CA ASP A 95 2.12 -10.41 4.02
C ASP A 95 3.16 -9.59 3.23
N ALA A 96 3.17 -8.26 3.37
CA ALA A 96 4.08 -7.39 2.64
C ALA A 96 5.52 -7.46 3.16
N ASP A 97 6.48 -7.31 2.26
CA ASP A 97 7.89 -7.05 2.57
C ASP A 97 8.13 -5.55 2.79
N ILE A 98 7.50 -4.73 1.94
CA ILE A 98 7.56 -3.27 1.99
C ILE A 98 6.13 -2.72 2.02
N VAL A 99 5.88 -1.74 2.87
CA VAL A 99 4.63 -0.99 2.92
C VAL A 99 4.91 0.47 2.56
N VAL A 100 4.23 0.96 1.54
CA VAL A 100 4.26 2.37 1.13
C VAL A 100 2.96 3.02 1.57
N VAL A 101 3.05 4.11 2.31
CA VAL A 101 1.86 4.85 2.77
C VAL A 101 1.91 6.27 2.23
N ARG A 102 0.92 6.63 1.40
CA ARG A 102 0.78 7.97 0.86
C ARG A 102 -0.22 8.82 1.64
N PHE A 103 0.23 10.01 1.98
CA PHE A 103 -0.61 11.10 2.50
C PHE A 103 -0.81 12.14 1.39
N GLY A 104 -2.05 12.29 0.94
CA GLY A 104 -2.41 13.24 -0.11
C GLY A 104 -2.82 14.61 0.46
N ASP A 105 -2.98 15.58 -0.45
CA ASP A 105 -3.24 16.98 -0.08
C ASP A 105 -4.71 17.27 0.20
N LYS A 106 -5.62 16.45 -0.34
CA LYS A 106 -7.05 16.79 -0.42
C LYS A 106 -7.85 16.48 0.84
N TYR A 107 -7.52 15.38 1.54
CA TYR A 107 -8.25 14.93 2.73
C TYR A 107 -7.28 14.52 3.83
N LYS A 108 -7.77 14.51 5.07
CA LYS A 108 -7.00 13.96 6.19
C LYS A 108 -7.05 12.43 6.15
N GLN A 109 -5.91 11.79 5.99
CA GLN A 109 -5.81 10.33 5.94
C GLN A 109 -5.39 9.75 7.29
N TRP A 110 -6.24 9.85 8.29
CA TRP A 110 -5.95 9.30 9.62
C TRP A 110 -5.77 7.78 9.59
N ASN A 111 -6.55 7.09 8.75
CA ASN A 111 -6.40 5.64 8.57
C ASN A 111 -5.04 5.26 7.94
N ALA A 112 -4.48 6.11 7.09
CA ALA A 112 -3.14 5.92 6.57
C ALA A 112 -2.07 6.02 7.67
N ALA A 113 -2.23 6.93 8.62
CA ALA A 113 -1.34 7.01 9.79
C ALA A 113 -1.43 5.74 10.66
N PHE A 114 -2.64 5.19 10.82
CA PHE A 114 -2.83 3.91 11.51
C PHE A 114 -2.11 2.77 10.78
N ASP A 115 -2.24 2.68 9.47
CA ASP A 115 -1.56 1.66 8.64
C ASP A 115 -0.05 1.77 8.76
N ALA A 116 0.49 2.99 8.72
CA ALA A 116 1.92 3.25 8.89
C ALA A 116 2.43 2.77 10.27
N GLY A 117 1.71 3.10 11.32
CA GLY A 117 2.03 2.66 12.69
C GLY A 117 1.95 1.13 12.84
N TYR A 118 0.93 0.51 12.25
CA TYR A 118 0.78 -0.94 12.27
C TYR A 118 1.92 -1.64 11.51
N ALA A 119 2.28 -1.17 10.32
CA ALA A 119 3.41 -1.69 9.56
C ALA A 119 4.73 -1.56 10.32
N SER A 120 4.97 -0.40 10.94
CA SER A 120 6.15 -0.16 11.77
C SER A 120 6.21 -1.11 12.97
N ALA A 121 5.11 -1.32 13.68
CA ALA A 121 5.03 -2.22 14.82
C ALA A 121 5.30 -3.69 14.44
N LEU A 122 4.96 -4.10 13.22
CA LEU A 122 5.27 -5.43 12.69
C LEU A 122 6.69 -5.55 12.14
N GLY A 123 7.50 -4.50 12.21
CA GLY A 123 8.87 -4.50 11.69
C GLY A 123 8.95 -4.52 10.16
N LYS A 124 7.91 -4.05 9.47
CA LYS A 124 7.92 -3.94 8.01
C LYS A 124 8.81 -2.78 7.57
N SER A 125 9.41 -2.90 6.38
CA SER A 125 10.10 -1.79 5.75
C SER A 125 9.07 -0.76 5.29
N LEU A 126 8.97 0.35 6.02
CA LEU A 126 7.98 1.39 5.80
C LEU A 126 8.58 2.53 4.98
N ILE A 127 7.90 2.89 3.89
CA ILE A 127 8.18 4.07 3.06
C ILE A 127 6.98 5.01 3.17
N ILE A 128 7.22 6.26 3.53
CA ILE A 128 6.20 7.31 3.56
C ILE A 128 6.34 8.17 2.32
N LEU A 129 5.21 8.52 1.72
CA LEU A 129 5.11 9.36 0.53
C LEU A 129 4.15 10.53 0.81
N HIS A 130 4.66 11.74 0.85
CA HIS A 130 3.86 12.97 0.99
C HIS A 130 4.59 14.19 0.43
N GLY A 131 3.83 15.24 0.11
CA GLY A 131 4.39 16.53 -0.28
C GLY A 131 5.08 17.27 0.91
N PRO A 132 5.90 18.28 0.63
CA PRO A 132 6.68 18.98 1.65
C PRO A 132 5.80 19.71 2.68
N ASP A 133 4.59 20.10 2.32
CA ASP A 133 3.68 20.83 3.21
C ASP A 133 3.18 19.99 4.40
N HIS A 134 3.31 18.67 4.33
CA HIS A 134 2.90 17.76 5.39
C HIS A 134 4.04 17.37 6.35
N ALA A 135 5.27 17.79 6.10
CA ALA A 135 6.43 17.36 6.87
C ALA A 135 6.30 17.62 8.38
N HIS A 136 5.79 18.79 8.77
CA HIS A 136 5.60 19.09 10.19
C HIS A 136 4.50 18.23 10.83
N ALA A 137 3.37 18.07 10.15
CA ALA A 137 2.23 17.32 10.67
C ALA A 137 2.54 15.81 10.79
N LEU A 138 3.37 15.28 9.90
CA LEU A 138 3.71 13.87 9.81
C LEU A 138 5.07 13.52 10.43
N LYS A 139 5.70 14.43 11.17
CA LYS A 139 7.07 14.23 11.70
C LYS A 139 7.27 12.94 12.49
N GLU A 140 6.29 12.52 13.25
CA GLU A 140 6.36 11.27 14.03
C GLU A 140 6.12 10.04 13.17
N VAL A 141 5.25 10.13 12.18
CA VAL A 141 5.03 9.08 11.18
C VAL A 141 6.29 8.92 10.33
N ASP A 142 6.88 10.02 9.87
CA ASP A 142 8.13 10.02 9.12
C ASP A 142 9.28 9.40 9.92
N ALA A 143 9.34 9.67 11.23
CA ALA A 143 10.35 9.11 12.11
C ALA A 143 10.28 7.59 12.25
N ALA A 144 9.14 6.98 11.99
CA ALA A 144 8.96 5.53 11.99
C ALA A 144 9.37 4.86 10.65
N ALA A 145 9.57 5.64 9.61
CA ALA A 145 9.86 5.14 8.27
C ALA A 145 11.35 4.93 8.02
N LEU A 146 11.67 3.99 7.12
CA LEU A 146 13.04 3.81 6.62
C LEU A 146 13.36 4.77 5.48
N ALA A 147 12.34 5.28 4.77
CA ALA A 147 12.48 6.32 3.77
C ALA A 147 11.24 7.23 3.78
N VAL A 148 11.47 8.52 3.55
CA VAL A 148 10.43 9.52 3.32
C VAL A 148 10.62 10.07 1.92
N THR A 149 9.59 9.94 1.10
CA THR A 149 9.60 10.33 -0.31
C THR A 149 8.56 11.40 -0.59
N GLN A 150 8.76 12.18 -1.64
CA GLN A 150 7.85 13.26 -2.03
C GLN A 150 7.09 12.97 -3.32
N VAL A 151 7.63 12.11 -4.19
CA VAL A 151 7.03 11.77 -5.49
C VAL A 151 7.09 10.26 -5.74
N PRO A 152 6.13 9.70 -6.50
CA PRO A 152 6.08 8.27 -6.80
C PRO A 152 7.37 7.71 -7.44
N LYS A 153 8.05 8.51 -8.25
CA LYS A 153 9.32 8.12 -8.88
C LYS A 153 10.38 7.71 -7.86
N GLN A 154 10.47 8.40 -6.73
CA GLN A 154 11.43 8.05 -5.67
C GLN A 154 11.14 6.68 -5.06
N VAL A 155 9.87 6.31 -4.92
CA VAL A 155 9.49 4.97 -4.47
C VAL A 155 9.96 3.92 -5.47
N VAL A 156 9.75 4.12 -6.76
CA VAL A 156 10.24 3.23 -7.83
C VAL A 156 11.75 3.08 -7.77
N GLU A 157 12.47 4.16 -7.59
CA GLU A 157 13.95 4.15 -7.50
C GLU A 157 14.44 3.36 -6.27
N ILE A 158 13.75 3.49 -5.12
CA ILE A 158 14.05 2.68 -3.93
C ILE A 158 13.84 1.19 -4.22
N LEU A 159 12.69 0.82 -4.81
CA LEU A 159 12.40 -0.58 -5.14
C LEU A 159 13.44 -1.15 -6.12
N ARG A 160 13.84 -0.38 -7.10
CA ARG A 160 14.90 -0.75 -8.06
C ARG A 160 16.22 -0.98 -7.35
N TYR A 161 16.62 -0.06 -6.49
CA TYR A 161 17.86 -0.21 -5.72
C TYR A 161 17.83 -1.44 -4.80
N VAL A 162 16.71 -1.67 -4.10
CA VAL A 162 16.54 -2.85 -3.22
C VAL A 162 16.72 -4.15 -3.99
N LEU A 163 16.19 -4.24 -5.22
CA LEU A 163 16.24 -5.45 -6.02
C LEU A 163 17.52 -5.61 -6.84
N THR A 164 18.15 -4.53 -7.26
CA THR A 164 19.24 -4.58 -8.24
C THR A 164 20.55 -3.97 -7.75
N GLY A 165 20.53 -3.20 -6.67
CA GLY A 165 21.69 -2.43 -6.21
C GLY A 165 22.09 -1.27 -7.13
N LYS A 166 21.29 -0.94 -8.16
CA LYS A 166 21.60 0.11 -9.13
C LYS A 166 21.03 1.45 -8.66
N LEU A 167 21.89 2.48 -8.69
CA LEU A 167 21.49 3.87 -8.45
C LEU A 167 20.76 4.45 -9.67
N PRO A 168 19.89 5.46 -9.45
CA PRO A 168 19.30 6.21 -10.55
C PRO A 168 20.41 6.89 -11.38
N ALA A 169 20.12 7.00 -12.69
CA ALA A 169 21.04 7.67 -13.65
C ALA A 169 21.02 9.19 -13.44
#